data_1d91a870c050359f650171e1b5ccc49e
#
_entry.id   1d91a870c050359f650171e1b5ccc49e
#
_cell.length_a   1.000
_cell.length_b   1.000
_cell.length_c   1.000
_cell.angle_alpha   90.00
_cell.angle_beta   90.00
_cell.angle_gamma   90.00
#
_symmetry.space_group_name_H-M   'P 1'
#
loop_
_entity.id
_entity.type
_entity.pdbx_description
1 polymer ?
#
loop_
_entity_poly.entity_id
_entity_poly.type
_entity_poly.pdbx_seq_one_letter_code
_entity_poly.pdbx_strand_id
1 'polypeptide(L)'
;MSDLILWTRQEEALAARLRAGETCRVRRAYVERKYGASGANFLTAYGFFAAEMARRIPPQPGEELPYWLHGTAAGTGLFAAAPLLRLRVPRGECLLFDARRWNRVLNLEYLGADAADERRFAAELARQGVPRAEAVFRLPFYPLLRREITASWALLFAGPPPAPAYLGAAVWRLDPAWLAPA
;
A
#
# COMPACT_ATOMS: atom_id res chain seq x y z
N MET A 1 -19.01 -7.87 -13.36
CA MET A 1 -17.88 -8.18 -12.42
C MET A 1 -18.42 -8.00 -11.01
N SER A 2 -18.25 -8.98 -10.13
CA SER A 2 -18.81 -8.95 -8.78
C SER A 2 -18.03 -8.01 -7.85
N ASP A 3 -18.75 -7.31 -6.95
CA ASP A 3 -18.13 -6.49 -5.91
C ASP A 3 -17.31 -7.34 -4.93
N LEU A 4 -16.36 -6.71 -4.27
CA LEU A 4 -15.54 -7.34 -3.23
C LEU A 4 -15.97 -6.81 -1.85
N ILE A 5 -16.05 -7.70 -0.86
CA ILE A 5 -16.19 -7.30 0.54
C ILE A 5 -14.79 -7.11 1.10
N LEU A 6 -14.50 -5.87 1.50
CA LEU A 6 -13.21 -5.45 2.04
C LEU A 6 -13.40 -4.71 3.36
N TRP A 7 -12.33 -4.64 4.14
CA TRP A 7 -12.33 -4.11 5.48
C TRP A 7 -11.26 -3.04 5.65
N THR A 8 -11.55 -2.00 6.42
CA THR A 8 -10.57 -1.00 6.82
C THR A 8 -10.88 -0.45 8.21
N ARG A 9 -9.84 0.00 8.93
CA ARG A 9 -10.01 0.80 10.15
C ARG A 9 -9.62 2.23 9.86
N GLN A 10 -10.46 3.15 10.29
CA GLN A 10 -10.25 4.57 10.05
C GLN A 10 -10.48 5.35 11.35
N GLU A 11 -9.89 6.54 11.45
CA GLU A 11 -10.14 7.46 12.57
C GLU A 11 -11.65 7.77 12.67
N GLU A 12 -12.15 7.98 13.89
CA GLU A 12 -13.58 8.21 14.14
C GLU A 12 -14.15 9.37 13.30
N ALA A 13 -13.39 10.47 13.21
CA ALA A 13 -13.81 11.62 12.42
C ALA A 13 -14.00 11.30 10.93
N LEU A 14 -13.15 10.45 10.36
CA LEU A 14 -13.28 10.01 8.96
C LEU A 14 -14.46 9.05 8.81
N ALA A 15 -14.60 8.10 9.73
CA ALA A 15 -15.72 7.15 9.71
C ALA A 15 -17.07 7.87 9.85
N ALA A 16 -17.16 8.90 10.69
CA ALA A 16 -18.35 9.73 10.84
C ALA A 16 -18.70 10.49 9.55
N ARG A 17 -17.71 11.11 8.90
CA ARG A 17 -17.90 11.80 7.62
C ARG A 17 -18.40 10.84 6.53
N LEU A 18 -17.79 9.67 6.43
CA LEU A 18 -18.22 8.66 5.46
C LEU A 18 -19.66 8.19 5.71
N ARG A 19 -20.05 7.99 6.99
CA ARG A 19 -21.43 7.65 7.37
C ARG A 19 -22.42 8.79 7.11
N ALA A 20 -21.95 10.04 7.17
CA ALA A 20 -22.73 11.22 6.82
C ALA A 20 -22.91 11.43 5.29
N GLY A 21 -22.36 10.53 4.47
CA GLY A 21 -22.50 10.61 3.01
C GLY A 21 -21.37 11.35 2.31
N GLU A 22 -20.25 11.65 2.99
CA GLU A 22 -19.12 12.33 2.39
C GLU A 22 -18.13 11.34 1.78
N THR A 23 -17.71 11.57 0.54
CA THR A 23 -16.58 10.86 -0.08
C THR A 23 -15.26 11.34 0.55
N CYS A 24 -14.47 10.41 1.06
CA CYS A 24 -13.19 10.71 1.69
C CYS A 24 -12.02 10.41 0.74
N ARG A 25 -10.99 11.30 0.74
CA ARG A 25 -9.76 11.19 -0.07
C ARG A 25 -8.51 11.40 0.79
N VAL A 26 -7.42 10.70 0.47
CA VAL A 26 -6.13 10.89 1.16
C VAL A 26 -5.34 11.99 0.46
N ARG A 27 -4.93 12.99 1.23
CA ARG A 27 -4.03 14.05 0.77
C ARG A 27 -2.60 13.75 1.17
N ARG A 28 -1.64 13.99 0.29
CA ARG A 28 -0.20 13.85 0.57
C ARG A 28 0.22 14.62 1.82
N ALA A 29 -0.23 15.87 1.96
CA ALA A 29 0.04 16.72 3.12
C ALA A 29 -0.39 16.09 4.47
N TYR A 30 -1.45 15.29 4.47
CA TYR A 30 -1.85 14.54 5.68
C TYR A 30 -0.81 13.48 6.07
N VAL A 31 -0.32 12.72 5.09
CA VAL A 31 0.69 11.68 5.31
C VAL A 31 2.01 12.29 5.78
N GLU A 32 2.46 13.39 5.16
CA GLU A 32 3.65 14.15 5.54
C GLU A 32 3.56 14.62 7.00
N ARG A 33 2.44 15.21 7.39
CA ARG A 33 2.21 15.68 8.77
C ARG A 33 2.14 14.54 9.78
N LYS A 34 1.49 13.41 9.42
CA LYS A 34 1.28 12.26 10.30
C LYS A 34 2.57 11.53 10.63
N TYR A 35 3.46 11.38 9.66
CA TYR A 35 4.67 10.56 9.80
C TYR A 35 5.96 11.37 9.97
N GLY A 36 5.94 12.70 9.83
CA GLY A 36 7.10 13.58 10.04
C GLY A 36 8.34 13.12 9.28
N ALA A 37 9.48 13.06 9.97
CA ALA A 37 10.76 12.64 9.36
C ALA A 37 10.75 11.19 8.83
N SER A 38 9.96 10.29 9.42
CA SER A 38 9.76 8.92 8.91
C SER A 38 8.89 8.88 7.65
N GLY A 39 8.22 9.96 7.33
CA GLY A 39 7.32 10.08 6.17
C GLY A 39 8.04 9.88 4.83
N ALA A 40 9.33 10.20 4.73
CA ALA A 40 10.07 10.08 3.47
C ALA A 40 10.10 8.64 2.92
N ASN A 41 10.29 7.64 3.80
CA ASN A 41 10.27 6.23 3.40
C ASN A 41 8.86 5.81 2.95
N PHE A 42 7.84 6.16 3.73
CA PHE A 42 6.45 5.88 3.39
C PHE A 42 6.04 6.57 2.08
N LEU A 43 6.43 7.82 1.89
CA LEU A 43 6.13 8.55 0.65
C LEU A 43 6.82 7.95 -0.57
N THR A 44 8.00 7.37 -0.44
CA THR A 44 8.67 6.64 -1.52
C THR A 44 7.84 5.41 -1.93
N ALA A 45 7.44 4.58 -0.97
CA ALA A 45 6.62 3.40 -1.22
C ALA A 45 5.21 3.78 -1.74
N TYR A 46 4.57 4.78 -1.12
CA TYR A 46 3.25 5.26 -1.53
C TYR A 46 3.27 5.89 -2.92
N GLY A 47 4.33 6.63 -3.25
CA GLY A 47 4.51 7.22 -4.59
C GLY A 47 4.63 6.15 -5.67
N PHE A 48 5.42 5.09 -5.41
CA PHE A 48 5.49 3.93 -6.29
C PHE A 48 4.11 3.29 -6.48
N PHE A 49 3.41 3.00 -5.37
CA PHE A 49 2.11 2.34 -5.44
C PHE A 49 1.08 3.20 -6.18
N ALA A 50 1.01 4.50 -5.86
CA ALA A 50 0.10 5.43 -6.51
C ALA A 50 0.36 5.52 -8.03
N ALA A 51 1.62 5.55 -8.45
CA ALA A 51 1.98 5.55 -9.87
C ALA A 51 1.54 4.26 -10.57
N GLU A 52 1.73 3.10 -9.94
CA GLU A 52 1.29 1.81 -10.48
C GLU A 52 -0.24 1.67 -10.51
N MET A 53 -0.92 2.21 -9.50
CA MET A 53 -2.38 2.24 -9.46
C MET A 53 -2.95 3.15 -10.54
N ALA A 54 -2.38 4.35 -10.72
CA ALA A 54 -2.82 5.32 -11.72
C ALA A 54 -2.78 4.78 -13.16
N ARG A 55 -1.84 3.88 -13.47
CA ARG A 55 -1.77 3.22 -14.77
C ARG A 55 -2.93 2.26 -15.03
N ARG A 56 -3.54 1.71 -14.00
CA ARG A 56 -4.60 0.70 -14.06
C ARG A 56 -5.98 1.28 -13.76
N ILE A 57 -6.03 2.19 -12.83
CA ILE A 57 -7.22 2.89 -12.34
C ILE A 57 -6.86 4.37 -12.24
N PRO A 58 -7.13 5.18 -13.28
CA PRO A 58 -6.79 6.59 -13.29
C PRO A 58 -7.46 7.34 -12.13
N PRO A 59 -6.73 8.17 -11.37
CA PRO A 59 -7.29 8.94 -10.28
C PRO A 59 -8.21 10.05 -10.77
N GLN A 60 -9.22 10.39 -9.99
CA GLN A 60 -10.06 11.56 -10.19
C GLN A 60 -9.40 12.82 -9.56
N PRO A 61 -9.84 14.03 -9.94
CA PRO A 61 -9.35 15.26 -9.32
C PRO A 61 -9.43 15.21 -7.79
N GLY A 62 -8.29 15.47 -7.16
CA GLY A 62 -8.16 15.44 -5.69
C GLY A 62 -7.85 14.08 -5.07
N GLU A 63 -7.67 13.04 -5.85
CA GLU A 63 -7.17 11.73 -5.42
C GLU A 63 -5.64 11.71 -5.58
N GLU A 64 -4.91 11.75 -4.46
CA GLU A 64 -3.45 11.87 -4.47
C GLU A 64 -2.75 10.59 -4.00
N LEU A 65 -3.30 9.95 -2.98
CA LEU A 65 -2.78 8.69 -2.41
C LEU A 65 -3.93 7.74 -2.12
N PRO A 66 -3.70 6.41 -2.21
CA PRO A 66 -4.75 5.44 -1.97
C PRO A 66 -5.06 5.23 -0.48
N TYR A 67 -6.29 4.77 -0.20
CA TYR A 67 -6.66 4.07 1.03
C TYR A 67 -6.31 2.59 0.94
N TRP A 68 -5.99 2.01 2.07
CA TRP A 68 -5.64 0.60 2.24
C TRP A 68 -6.82 -0.16 2.84
N LEU A 69 -7.21 -1.22 2.15
CA LEU A 69 -8.28 -2.12 2.55
C LEU A 69 -7.72 -3.54 2.67
N HIS A 70 -8.44 -4.41 3.37
CA HIS A 70 -8.02 -5.78 3.65
C HIS A 70 -9.12 -6.78 3.32
N GLY A 71 -8.74 -7.99 2.93
CA GLY A 71 -9.69 -9.06 2.61
C GLY A 71 -10.43 -9.64 3.82
N THR A 72 -9.95 -9.33 5.05
CA THR A 72 -10.59 -9.75 6.30
C THR A 72 -10.56 -8.63 7.35
N ALA A 73 -11.48 -8.66 8.30
CA ALA A 73 -11.48 -7.75 9.45
C ALA A 73 -10.19 -7.89 10.29
N ALA A 74 -9.70 -9.11 10.47
CA ALA A 74 -8.45 -9.39 11.20
C ALA A 74 -7.22 -8.78 10.49
N GLY A 75 -7.22 -8.74 9.16
CA GLY A 75 -6.14 -8.16 8.35
C GLY A 75 -5.95 -6.65 8.56
N THR A 76 -6.95 -5.95 9.11
CA THR A 76 -6.85 -4.51 9.40
C THR A 76 -5.90 -4.20 10.56
N GLY A 77 -5.48 -5.21 11.33
CA GLY A 77 -4.37 -5.21 12.31
C GLY A 77 -4.51 -4.22 13.46
N LEU A 78 -3.44 -3.55 13.71
CA LEU A 78 -2.94 -2.93 14.92
C LEU A 78 -3.75 -1.81 15.60
N PHE A 79 -4.81 -1.28 14.99
CA PHE A 79 -5.59 -0.18 15.56
C PHE A 79 -6.97 -0.67 16.05
N ALA A 80 -6.97 -1.61 16.98
CA ALA A 80 -8.20 -2.23 17.49
C ALA A 80 -9.26 -1.23 18.01
N ALA A 81 -8.83 -0.06 18.48
CA ALA A 81 -9.72 1.00 18.96
C ALA A 81 -10.38 1.85 17.85
N ALA A 82 -9.85 1.80 16.62
CA ALA A 82 -10.41 2.57 15.53
C ALA A 82 -11.65 1.87 14.92
N PRO A 83 -12.68 2.62 14.48
CA PRO A 83 -13.84 2.05 13.82
C PRO A 83 -13.51 1.11 12.68
N LEU A 84 -14.07 -0.09 12.73
CA LEU A 84 -13.98 -1.05 11.65
C LEU A 84 -15.11 -0.77 10.65
N LEU A 85 -14.73 -0.57 9.40
CA LEU A 85 -15.64 -0.37 8.29
C LEU A 85 -15.62 -1.59 7.38
N ARG A 86 -16.80 -2.08 7.03
CA ARG A 86 -17.03 -3.10 6.02
C ARG A 86 -17.50 -2.42 4.74
N LEU A 87 -16.85 -2.70 3.65
CA LEU A 87 -17.11 -2.01 2.38
C LEU A 87 -17.39 -3.04 1.28
N ARG A 88 -18.38 -2.76 0.45
CA ARG A 88 -18.67 -3.46 -0.79
C ARG A 88 -18.09 -2.63 -1.94
N VAL A 89 -16.90 -2.96 -2.37
CA VAL A 89 -16.14 -2.19 -3.35
C VAL A 89 -16.28 -2.79 -4.74
N PRO A 90 -16.68 -2.02 -5.76
CA PRO A 90 -16.67 -2.50 -7.14
C PRO A 90 -15.28 -2.94 -7.55
N ARG A 91 -15.18 -4.11 -8.20
CA ARG A 91 -13.88 -4.71 -8.57
C ARG A 91 -13.00 -3.79 -9.42
N GLY A 92 -13.61 -2.93 -10.24
CA GLY A 92 -12.91 -1.95 -11.08
C GLY A 92 -12.35 -0.74 -10.33
N GLU A 93 -12.76 -0.51 -9.07
CA GLU A 93 -12.36 0.63 -8.25
C GLU A 93 -11.17 0.29 -7.33
N CYS A 94 -10.71 -0.96 -7.30
CA CYS A 94 -9.64 -1.38 -6.42
C CYS A 94 -8.52 -2.14 -7.12
N LEU A 95 -7.28 -1.86 -6.71
CA LEU A 95 -6.10 -2.61 -7.09
C LEU A 95 -5.75 -3.60 -5.96
N LEU A 96 -5.75 -4.90 -6.28
CA LEU A 96 -5.41 -5.96 -5.33
C LEU A 96 -3.91 -6.21 -5.29
N PHE A 97 -3.41 -6.60 -4.10
CA PHE A 97 -2.00 -6.91 -3.87
C PHE A 97 -1.82 -7.87 -2.69
N ASP A 98 -0.62 -8.42 -2.54
CA ASP A 98 -0.23 -9.21 -1.35
C ASP A 98 0.25 -8.28 -0.24
N ALA A 99 -0.47 -8.23 0.88
CA ALA A 99 -0.15 -7.39 2.03
C ALA A 99 1.22 -7.70 2.66
N ARG A 100 1.69 -8.96 2.55
CA ARG A 100 3.03 -9.35 3.04
C ARG A 100 4.13 -8.73 2.19
N ARG A 101 3.97 -8.75 0.86
CA ARG A 101 4.89 -8.06 -0.06
C ARG A 101 4.83 -6.55 0.11
N TRP A 102 3.63 -6.00 0.34
CA TRP A 102 3.47 -4.58 0.61
C TRP A 102 4.22 -4.12 1.87
N ASN A 103 4.19 -4.90 2.94
CA ASN A 103 4.98 -4.60 4.14
C ASN A 103 6.48 -4.52 3.84
N ARG A 104 7.00 -5.38 2.97
CA ARG A 104 8.40 -5.30 2.52
C ARG A 104 8.67 -4.03 1.72
N VAL A 105 7.78 -3.65 0.82
CA VAL A 105 7.88 -2.38 0.05
C VAL A 105 7.87 -1.16 0.98
N LEU A 106 7.01 -1.15 2.01
CA LEU A 106 6.98 -0.09 3.02
C LEU A 106 8.32 0.04 3.78
N ASN A 107 9.04 -1.06 3.96
CA ASN A 107 10.37 -1.09 4.54
C ASN A 107 11.49 -0.87 3.50
N LEU A 108 11.15 -0.50 2.27
CA LEU A 108 12.06 -0.29 1.14
C LEU A 108 12.95 -1.51 0.84
N GLU A 109 12.41 -2.71 1.07
CA GLU A 109 13.09 -3.96 0.81
C GLU A 109 13.01 -4.35 -0.68
N TYR A 110 13.98 -5.16 -1.11
CA TYR A 110 13.95 -5.84 -2.40
C TYR A 110 12.92 -6.97 -2.38
N LEU A 111 12.14 -7.12 -3.44
CA LEU A 111 11.26 -8.25 -3.65
C LEU A 111 11.90 -9.20 -4.67
N GLY A 112 12.45 -10.32 -4.22
CA GLY A 112 12.96 -11.34 -5.14
C GLY A 112 11.85 -12.12 -5.83
N ALA A 113 12.11 -12.53 -7.05
CA ALA A 113 11.21 -13.42 -7.79
C ALA A 113 11.12 -14.81 -7.12
N ASP A 114 12.23 -15.24 -6.55
CA ASP A 114 12.39 -16.49 -5.79
C ASP A 114 13.52 -16.38 -4.75
N ALA A 115 13.75 -17.47 -4.01
CA ALA A 115 14.79 -17.52 -2.99
C ALA A 115 16.23 -17.40 -3.56
N ALA A 116 16.46 -17.76 -4.80
CA ALA A 116 17.77 -17.62 -5.43
C ALA A 116 18.06 -16.15 -5.76
N ASP A 117 17.06 -15.45 -6.27
CA ASP A 117 17.12 -14.03 -6.57
C ASP A 117 17.26 -13.18 -5.28
N GLU A 118 16.56 -13.53 -4.21
CA GLU A 118 16.75 -12.90 -2.88
C GLU A 118 18.21 -13.04 -2.41
N ARG A 119 18.78 -14.26 -2.51
CA ARG A 119 20.19 -14.49 -2.11
C ARG A 119 21.17 -13.73 -3.00
N ARG A 120 20.92 -13.68 -4.31
CA ARG A 120 21.73 -12.92 -5.26
C ARG A 120 21.79 -11.45 -4.85
N PHE A 121 20.62 -10.84 -4.60
CA PHE A 121 20.54 -9.44 -4.22
C PHE A 121 21.18 -9.17 -2.85
N ALA A 122 20.98 -10.05 -1.87
CA ALA A 122 21.64 -9.95 -0.57
C ALA A 122 23.18 -9.99 -0.69
N ALA A 123 23.70 -10.88 -1.54
CA ALA A 123 25.15 -10.93 -1.83
C ALA A 123 25.65 -9.64 -2.50
N GLU A 124 24.88 -9.05 -3.39
CA GLU A 124 25.22 -7.78 -4.02
C GLU A 124 25.26 -6.62 -3.02
N LEU A 125 24.30 -6.53 -2.10
CA LEU A 125 24.34 -5.56 -1.00
C LEU A 125 25.60 -5.73 -0.15
N ALA A 126 25.92 -6.98 0.24
CA ALA A 126 27.09 -7.29 1.04
C ALA A 126 28.39 -6.90 0.32
N ARG A 127 28.50 -7.19 -0.99
CA ARG A 127 29.66 -6.82 -1.83
C ARG A 127 29.88 -5.31 -1.86
N GLN A 128 28.81 -4.52 -1.82
CA GLN A 128 28.88 -3.06 -1.81
C GLN A 128 28.94 -2.46 -0.39
N GLY A 129 29.02 -3.28 0.66
CA GLY A 129 29.09 -2.82 2.05
C GLY A 129 27.80 -2.19 2.55
N VAL A 130 26.66 -2.49 1.93
CA VAL A 130 25.34 -1.96 2.30
C VAL A 130 24.68 -2.93 3.28
N PRO A 131 24.43 -2.54 4.54
CA PRO A 131 23.90 -3.46 5.54
C PRO A 131 22.43 -3.86 5.32
N ARG A 132 21.63 -2.98 4.73
CA ARG A 132 20.20 -3.17 4.46
C ARG A 132 19.75 -2.39 3.23
N ALA A 133 18.76 -2.91 2.51
CA ALA A 133 18.19 -2.29 1.33
C ALA A 133 17.70 -0.84 1.57
N GLU A 134 17.08 -0.57 2.72
CA GLU A 134 16.61 0.77 3.08
C GLU A 134 17.71 1.84 3.12
N ALA A 135 18.94 1.45 3.48
CA ALA A 135 20.09 2.37 3.52
C ALA A 135 20.40 2.97 2.16
N VAL A 136 20.10 2.25 1.08
CA VAL A 136 20.25 2.70 -0.31
C VAL A 136 19.44 3.97 -0.60
N PHE A 137 18.30 4.14 0.07
CA PHE A 137 17.43 5.31 -0.13
C PHE A 137 17.86 6.55 0.66
N ARG A 138 18.68 6.36 1.68
CA ARG A 138 19.20 7.45 2.53
C ARG A 138 20.49 8.05 2.00
N LEU A 139 21.22 7.30 1.17
CA LEU A 139 22.54 7.67 0.66
C LEU A 139 22.49 7.91 -0.85
N PRO A 140 23.13 8.96 -1.38
CA PRO A 140 23.09 9.27 -2.81
C PRO A 140 23.93 8.32 -3.68
N PHE A 141 24.76 7.47 -3.05
CA PHE A 141 25.83 6.73 -3.72
C PHE A 141 25.39 5.44 -4.45
N TYR A 142 24.13 5.02 -4.32
CA TYR A 142 23.66 3.72 -4.81
C TYR A 142 22.49 3.82 -5.80
N PRO A 143 22.57 4.62 -6.88
CA PRO A 143 21.44 4.82 -7.79
C PRO A 143 21.01 3.52 -8.50
N LEU A 144 21.95 2.64 -8.84
CA LEU A 144 21.65 1.36 -9.50
C LEU A 144 20.92 0.39 -8.57
N LEU A 145 21.39 0.25 -7.32
CA LEU A 145 20.70 -0.58 -6.32
C LEU A 145 19.29 -0.04 -6.03
N ARG A 146 19.14 1.28 -5.90
CA ARG A 146 17.83 1.92 -5.72
C ARG A 146 16.89 1.59 -6.87
N ARG A 147 17.38 1.70 -8.11
CA ARG A 147 16.61 1.35 -9.31
C ARG A 147 16.21 -0.13 -9.30
N GLU A 148 17.13 -1.02 -8.94
CA GLU A 148 16.87 -2.46 -8.88
C GLU A 148 15.82 -2.79 -7.80
N ILE A 149 15.95 -2.22 -6.60
CA ILE A 149 14.94 -2.38 -5.53
C ILE A 149 13.57 -1.90 -6.00
N THR A 150 13.48 -0.67 -6.53
CA THR A 150 12.19 -0.13 -6.98
C THR A 150 11.60 -0.90 -8.15
N ALA A 151 12.42 -1.41 -9.07
CA ALA A 151 11.95 -2.26 -10.17
C ALA A 151 11.38 -3.59 -9.67
N SER A 152 11.98 -4.17 -8.62
CA SER A 152 11.50 -5.43 -8.01
C SER A 152 10.10 -5.31 -7.42
N TRP A 153 9.68 -4.11 -7.02
CA TRP A 153 8.36 -3.88 -6.43
C TRP A 153 7.19 -4.14 -7.40
N ALA A 154 7.45 -4.25 -8.69
CA ALA A 154 6.45 -4.72 -9.66
C ALA A 154 5.90 -6.12 -9.30
N LEU A 155 6.68 -6.94 -8.60
CA LEU A 155 6.27 -8.25 -8.09
C LEU A 155 5.15 -8.17 -7.02
N LEU A 156 4.90 -7.00 -6.43
CA LEU A 156 3.76 -6.76 -5.54
C LEU A 156 2.42 -7.14 -6.20
N PHE A 157 2.32 -6.92 -7.51
CA PHE A 157 1.11 -7.13 -8.29
C PHE A 157 1.16 -8.38 -9.17
N ALA A 158 2.22 -9.18 -9.04
CA ALA A 158 2.41 -10.38 -9.85
C ALA A 158 1.66 -11.58 -9.24
N GLY A 159 1.12 -12.42 -10.13
CA GLY A 159 0.43 -13.65 -9.77
C GLY A 159 -1.05 -13.46 -9.41
N PRO A 160 -1.72 -14.55 -9.00
CA PRO A 160 -3.11 -14.50 -8.59
C PRO A 160 -3.26 -13.75 -7.25
N PRO A 161 -4.46 -13.19 -6.96
CA PRO A 161 -4.74 -12.62 -5.65
C PRO A 161 -4.43 -13.61 -4.53
N PRO A 162 -3.80 -13.16 -3.44
CA PRO A 162 -3.49 -14.04 -2.31
C PRO A 162 -4.76 -14.47 -1.57
N ALA A 163 -4.62 -15.43 -0.64
CA ALA A 163 -5.71 -15.81 0.26
C ALA A 163 -6.25 -14.58 1.03
N PRO A 164 -7.55 -14.55 1.39
CA PRO A 164 -8.20 -13.38 2.01
C PRO A 164 -7.45 -12.81 3.22
N ALA A 165 -6.79 -13.64 4.02
CA ALA A 165 -6.02 -13.22 5.18
C ALA A 165 -4.81 -12.33 4.82
N TYR A 166 -4.29 -12.46 3.59
CA TYR A 166 -3.14 -11.70 3.09
C TYR A 166 -3.52 -10.73 1.96
N LEU A 167 -4.82 -10.68 1.64
CA LEU A 167 -5.31 -9.81 0.59
C LEU A 167 -5.30 -8.36 1.06
N GLY A 168 -4.50 -7.54 0.38
CA GLY A 168 -4.60 -6.09 0.40
C GLY A 168 -5.36 -5.59 -0.82
N ALA A 169 -6.03 -4.47 -0.67
CA ALA A 169 -6.64 -3.73 -1.77
C ALA A 169 -6.42 -2.23 -1.57
N ALA A 170 -6.23 -1.51 -2.66
CA ALA A 170 -6.09 -0.06 -2.63
C ALA A 170 -7.21 0.59 -3.44
N VAL A 171 -7.77 1.68 -2.91
CA VAL A 171 -8.78 2.51 -3.58
C VAL A 171 -8.39 3.97 -3.49
N TRP A 172 -8.71 4.79 -4.49
CA TRP A 172 -8.39 6.21 -4.47
C TRP A 172 -9.21 7.01 -3.46
N ARG A 173 -10.42 6.54 -3.17
CA ARG A 173 -11.35 7.16 -2.23
C ARG A 173 -12.08 6.12 -1.41
N LEU A 174 -12.66 6.55 -0.31
CA LEU A 174 -13.74 5.84 0.35
C LEU A 174 -15.06 6.50 -0.05
N ASP A 175 -15.92 5.73 -0.67
CA ASP A 175 -17.23 6.19 -1.14
C ASP A 175 -18.30 5.74 -0.14
N PRO A 176 -19.19 6.64 0.33
CA PRO A 176 -20.26 6.27 1.26
C PRO A 176 -21.21 5.20 0.70
N ALA A 177 -21.38 5.15 -0.62
CA ALA A 177 -22.19 4.11 -1.28
C ALA A 177 -21.61 2.69 -1.13
N TRP A 178 -20.35 2.57 -0.74
CA TRP A 178 -19.71 1.27 -0.52
C TRP A 178 -19.89 0.74 0.91
N LEU A 179 -20.40 1.55 1.85
CA LEU A 179 -20.65 1.08 3.20
C LEU A 179 -21.62 -0.10 3.19
N ALA A 180 -21.17 -1.22 3.74
CA ALA A 180 -21.99 -2.41 3.90
C ALA A 180 -22.43 -2.54 5.36
N PRO A 181 -23.64 -3.08 5.64
CA PRO A 181 -24.04 -3.41 7.00
C PRO A 181 -22.98 -4.30 7.68
N ALA A 182 -22.81 -4.08 8.99
CA ALA A 182 -21.89 -4.87 9.82
C ALA A 182 -22.28 -6.35 9.85
#